data_410127b7190ebc34585116556973482d
#
_entry.id   410127b7190ebc34585116556973482d
#
_cell.length_a   1.000
_cell.length_b   1.000
_cell.length_c   1.000
_cell.angle_alpha   90.00
_cell.angle_beta   90.00
_cell.angle_gamma   90.00
#
_symmetry.space_group_name_H-M   'P 1'
#
loop_
_entity.id
_entity.type
_entity.pdbx_description
1 polymer ?
#
loop_
_entity_poly.entity_id
_entity_poly.type
_entity_poly.pdbx_seq_one_letter_code
_entity_poly.pdbx_strand_id
1 'polypeptide(L)'
;MLPGLYLAAFFVSLIELIMFYEKRLGKNSQNRMILFIVCFIANYGCAFQSFATIRTEAICGMQIYFIGNTLTFVFLFFVIADICTLKLHRYIERFVFGVAFIIMVLVAICDHYDFFFKNLEIGHYYEAAYLDKEFGILYFLYPLFILATTIASILVILITRKKGKKVSIKTVRYLLAILLVTAVTTTVSLITNLHFEIYPFINILLLAALLVIFMHAGMYDMTENLINVYSQRLEYGYITFDKKKRFLGCNKFAQKVLPPLKQAIIDEYLKTEDCEYYQVILDWIDDWLDGDEKELKITNGDITAMATVRYIRNDNRNVGYLVEMRDVTSHQKYLENLEGNRHYLELEVEEKANKIVHIQDSIITGIASMVESRDNSTGDHIRRTSEGVRIFVEQIKKHKEYDYLGESFCINVIKAAPMHDLGKIAVHDAVLQKPGKFVPEEYEEMKLHTTKGAEIVANVLREVDDKQFKTIAINVAHYHHEKWNGQGYPSGLKGEEIPIEARIMAFADVFDALVTKRCYKEAYDYDTAFEIMKKDFGSHFDPELGEIFLECKTALGAMYSLDALLNKS
;
A
#
# COMPACT_ATOMS: atom_id res chain seq x y z
N MET A 1 21.70 -57.99 -35.54
CA MET A 1 20.66 -56.93 -35.30
C MET A 1 20.46 -56.63 -33.81
N LEU A 2 20.24 -57.58 -32.94
CA LEU A 2 20.01 -57.39 -31.49
C LEU A 2 21.21 -56.77 -30.73
N PRO A 3 22.49 -57.11 -31.00
CA PRO A 3 23.64 -56.47 -30.37
C PRO A 3 23.71 -54.97 -30.61
N GLY A 4 23.34 -54.56 -31.85
CA GLY A 4 23.30 -53.13 -32.17
C GLY A 4 22.23 -52.36 -31.38
N LEU A 5 21.12 -52.98 -31.01
CA LEU A 5 20.06 -52.36 -30.16
C LEU A 5 20.54 -52.22 -28.72
N TYR A 6 21.27 -53.22 -28.16
CA TYR A 6 21.82 -53.10 -26.82
C TYR A 6 22.96 -52.05 -26.75
N LEU A 7 23.76 -51.98 -27.82
CA LEU A 7 24.78 -50.94 -27.92
C LEU A 7 24.14 -49.54 -28.03
N ALA A 8 23.05 -49.41 -28.78
CA ALA A 8 22.29 -48.16 -28.84
C ALA A 8 21.70 -47.79 -27.47
N ALA A 9 21.12 -48.76 -26.75
CA ALA A 9 20.62 -48.55 -25.39
C ALA A 9 21.72 -48.07 -24.41
N PHE A 10 22.91 -48.63 -24.52
CA PHE A 10 24.08 -48.19 -23.76
C PHE A 10 24.45 -46.73 -24.07
N PHE A 11 24.54 -46.34 -25.35
CA PHE A 11 24.87 -44.95 -25.71
C PHE A 11 23.79 -43.95 -25.32
N VAL A 12 22.51 -44.34 -25.46
CA VAL A 12 21.42 -43.46 -25.01
C VAL A 12 21.48 -43.22 -23.50
N SER A 13 21.74 -44.29 -22.71
CA SER A 13 21.88 -44.12 -21.24
C SER A 13 23.11 -43.27 -20.86
N LEU A 14 24.18 -43.26 -21.65
CA LEU A 14 25.31 -42.36 -21.49
C LEU A 14 24.93 -40.89 -21.77
N ILE A 15 24.17 -40.66 -22.84
CA ILE A 15 23.67 -39.32 -23.17
C ILE A 15 22.77 -38.81 -22.05
N GLU A 16 21.88 -39.64 -21.53
CA GLU A 16 21.01 -39.29 -20.41
C GLU A 16 21.78 -38.94 -19.13
N LEU A 17 22.85 -39.69 -18.83
CA LEU A 17 23.76 -39.41 -17.71
C LEU A 17 24.47 -38.05 -17.89
N ILE A 18 24.98 -37.77 -19.10
CA ILE A 18 25.61 -36.48 -19.41
C ILE A 18 24.60 -35.34 -19.29
N MET A 19 23.40 -35.49 -19.85
CA MET A 19 22.34 -34.47 -19.74
C MET A 19 21.94 -34.20 -18.29
N PHE A 20 21.89 -35.23 -17.44
CA PHE A 20 21.63 -35.07 -16.02
C PHE A 20 22.74 -34.29 -15.33
N TYR A 21 24.00 -34.59 -15.64
CA TYR A 21 25.16 -33.92 -15.08
C TYR A 21 25.24 -32.44 -15.49
N GLU A 22 25.09 -32.15 -16.79
CA GLU A 22 25.13 -30.77 -17.31
C GLU A 22 24.03 -29.88 -16.73
N LYS A 23 22.83 -30.40 -16.57
CA LYS A 23 21.69 -29.62 -16.07
C LYS A 23 21.72 -29.37 -14.57
N ARG A 24 22.72 -29.90 -13.82
CA ARG A 24 22.88 -29.74 -12.34
C ARG A 24 21.53 -29.83 -11.59
N LEU A 25 20.72 -30.82 -11.88
CA LEU A 25 19.36 -30.96 -11.38
C LEU A 25 19.30 -31.29 -9.87
N GLY A 26 19.48 -30.25 -9.03
CA GLY A 26 19.19 -30.23 -7.59
C GLY A 26 20.39 -30.46 -6.64
N LYS A 27 20.38 -29.75 -5.49
CA LYS A 27 21.42 -29.79 -4.43
C LYS A 27 21.51 -31.12 -3.65
N ASN A 28 20.45 -31.98 -3.67
CA ASN A 28 20.40 -33.30 -3.01
C ASN A 28 20.49 -34.43 -4.01
N SER A 29 21.43 -34.38 -4.95
CA SER A 29 21.42 -35.23 -6.14
C SER A 29 22.23 -36.52 -6.04
N GLN A 30 22.78 -36.92 -4.88
CA GLN A 30 23.62 -38.12 -4.80
C GLN A 30 22.87 -39.38 -5.25
N ASN A 31 21.74 -39.68 -4.65
CA ASN A 31 20.93 -40.85 -5.04
C ASN A 31 20.48 -40.80 -6.49
N ARG A 32 20.11 -39.61 -6.97
CA ARG A 32 19.68 -39.39 -8.37
C ARG A 32 20.84 -39.66 -9.33
N MET A 33 22.03 -39.13 -9.07
CA MET A 33 23.22 -39.34 -9.89
C MET A 33 23.64 -40.80 -9.89
N ILE A 34 23.64 -41.46 -8.73
CA ILE A 34 23.98 -42.87 -8.63
C ILE A 34 23.00 -43.73 -9.42
N LEU A 35 21.69 -43.42 -9.42
CA LEU A 35 20.70 -44.14 -10.23
C LEU A 35 21.03 -44.08 -11.71
N PHE A 36 21.42 -42.93 -12.25
CA PHE A 36 21.86 -42.84 -13.66
C PHE A 36 23.11 -43.68 -13.96
N ILE A 37 24.07 -43.66 -13.05
CA ILE A 37 25.32 -44.42 -13.17
C ILE A 37 25.05 -45.93 -13.15
N VAL A 38 24.18 -46.42 -12.24
CA VAL A 38 23.91 -47.87 -12.13
C VAL A 38 23.05 -48.36 -13.29
N CYS A 39 22.11 -47.56 -13.83
CA CYS A 39 21.42 -47.88 -15.06
C CYS A 39 22.37 -47.98 -16.27
N PHE A 40 23.33 -47.05 -16.37
CA PHE A 40 24.35 -47.06 -17.39
C PHE A 40 25.23 -48.33 -17.29
N ILE A 41 25.64 -48.72 -16.07
CA ILE A 41 26.41 -49.94 -15.81
C ILE A 41 25.60 -51.19 -16.21
N ALA A 42 24.30 -51.24 -15.86
CA ALA A 42 23.44 -52.37 -16.26
C ALA A 42 23.32 -52.50 -17.78
N ASN A 43 23.09 -51.36 -18.47
CA ASN A 43 23.01 -51.38 -19.94
C ASN A 43 24.35 -51.73 -20.61
N TYR A 44 25.47 -51.31 -20.03
CA TYR A 44 26.80 -51.76 -20.46
C TYR A 44 26.97 -53.26 -20.32
N GLY A 45 26.59 -53.87 -19.19
CA GLY A 45 26.68 -55.31 -18.96
C GLY A 45 25.92 -56.10 -20.00
N CYS A 46 24.71 -55.65 -20.33
CA CYS A 46 23.89 -56.32 -21.38
C CYS A 46 24.48 -56.15 -22.79
N ALA A 47 24.99 -54.97 -23.13
CA ALA A 47 25.69 -54.74 -24.39
C ALA A 47 26.94 -55.60 -24.48
N PHE A 48 27.74 -55.64 -23.42
CA PHE A 48 28.95 -56.47 -23.39
C PHE A 48 28.64 -57.96 -23.55
N GLN A 49 27.64 -58.48 -22.83
CA GLN A 49 27.17 -59.85 -22.99
C GLN A 49 26.79 -60.17 -24.44
N SER A 50 26.09 -59.26 -25.11
CA SER A 50 25.57 -59.49 -26.47
C SER A 50 26.66 -59.64 -27.55
N PHE A 51 27.88 -59.14 -27.29
CA PHE A 51 29.05 -59.25 -28.16
C PHE A 51 30.04 -60.39 -27.72
N ALA A 52 29.73 -61.12 -26.65
CA ALA A 52 30.59 -62.14 -26.13
C ALA A 52 30.81 -63.27 -27.13
N THR A 53 32.03 -63.73 -27.27
CA THR A 53 32.43 -64.86 -28.13
C THR A 53 32.71 -66.14 -27.36
N ILE A 54 33.01 -65.99 -26.07
CA ILE A 54 33.29 -67.08 -25.14
C ILE A 54 32.36 -67.03 -23.93
N ARG A 55 32.12 -68.20 -23.32
CA ARG A 55 31.23 -68.37 -22.17
C ARG A 55 31.58 -67.46 -20.99
N THR A 56 32.89 -67.29 -20.68
CA THR A 56 33.33 -66.43 -19.56
C THR A 56 33.03 -64.96 -19.76
N GLU A 57 33.15 -64.46 -21.00
CA GLU A 57 32.74 -63.07 -21.33
C GLU A 57 31.23 -62.87 -21.16
N ALA A 58 30.46 -63.82 -21.65
CA ALA A 58 28.97 -63.79 -21.54
C ALA A 58 28.52 -63.80 -20.07
N ILE A 59 29.16 -64.63 -19.22
CA ILE A 59 28.89 -64.66 -17.78
C ILE A 59 29.30 -63.35 -17.12
N CYS A 60 30.47 -62.77 -17.44
CA CYS A 60 30.88 -61.48 -16.91
C CYS A 60 29.89 -60.37 -17.27
N GLY A 61 29.45 -60.31 -18.53
CA GLY A 61 28.45 -59.35 -18.97
C GLY A 61 27.11 -59.48 -18.24
N MET A 62 26.64 -60.72 -18.05
CA MET A 62 25.44 -61.03 -17.28
C MET A 62 25.58 -60.62 -15.82
N GLN A 63 26.71 -60.88 -15.18
CA GLN A 63 26.99 -60.48 -13.80
C GLN A 63 26.93 -58.94 -13.64
N ILE A 64 27.58 -58.19 -14.51
CA ILE A 64 27.55 -56.72 -14.53
C ILE A 64 26.11 -56.23 -14.69
N TYR A 65 25.36 -56.80 -15.61
CA TYR A 65 23.99 -56.48 -15.88
C TYR A 65 23.10 -56.68 -14.65
N PHE A 66 23.09 -57.87 -14.02
CA PHE A 66 22.27 -58.17 -12.84
C PHE A 66 22.64 -57.34 -11.61
N ILE A 67 23.94 -57.10 -11.39
CA ILE A 67 24.42 -56.23 -10.31
C ILE A 67 23.95 -54.79 -10.53
N GLY A 68 24.14 -54.25 -11.73
CA GLY A 68 23.68 -52.91 -12.08
C GLY A 68 22.16 -52.76 -11.94
N ASN A 69 21.41 -53.75 -12.44
CA ASN A 69 19.93 -53.72 -12.39
C ASN A 69 19.41 -53.87 -10.96
N THR A 70 20.05 -54.69 -10.08
CA THR A 70 19.70 -54.78 -8.65
C THR A 70 19.85 -53.42 -7.97
N LEU A 71 20.96 -52.73 -8.20
CA LEU A 71 21.21 -51.41 -7.66
C LEU A 71 20.25 -50.35 -8.23
N THR A 72 19.82 -50.48 -9.49
CA THR A 72 18.83 -49.61 -10.10
C THR A 72 17.53 -49.55 -9.26
N PHE A 73 17.01 -50.72 -8.83
CA PHE A 73 15.80 -50.76 -7.99
C PHE A 73 16.02 -50.20 -6.59
N VAL A 74 17.22 -50.36 -6.00
CA VAL A 74 17.59 -49.73 -4.71
C VAL A 74 17.53 -48.23 -4.83
N PHE A 75 18.26 -47.66 -5.80
CA PHE A 75 18.35 -46.21 -5.95
C PHE A 75 17.07 -45.59 -6.49
N LEU A 76 16.27 -46.31 -7.30
CA LEU A 76 14.93 -45.88 -7.69
C LEU A 76 14.03 -45.68 -6.46
N PHE A 77 14.02 -46.63 -5.52
CA PHE A 77 13.28 -46.52 -4.27
C PHE A 77 13.73 -45.29 -3.47
N PHE A 78 15.04 -45.04 -3.31
CA PHE A 78 15.54 -43.87 -2.60
C PHE A 78 15.23 -42.56 -3.31
N VAL A 79 15.33 -42.52 -4.64
CA VAL A 79 14.96 -41.34 -5.44
C VAL A 79 13.47 -41.02 -5.29
N ILE A 80 12.60 -42.02 -5.27
CA ILE A 80 11.17 -41.81 -5.04
C ILE A 80 10.92 -41.28 -3.62
N ALA A 81 11.61 -41.81 -2.62
CA ALA A 81 11.52 -41.30 -1.26
C ALA A 81 12.00 -39.82 -1.14
N ASP A 82 13.09 -39.49 -1.83
CA ASP A 82 13.61 -38.12 -1.91
C ASP A 82 12.63 -37.16 -2.60
N ILE A 83 12.05 -37.55 -3.74
CA ILE A 83 11.00 -36.76 -4.44
C ILE A 83 9.79 -36.55 -3.53
N CYS A 84 9.42 -37.58 -2.78
CA CYS A 84 8.32 -37.50 -1.80
C CYS A 84 8.70 -36.79 -0.50
N THR A 85 9.93 -36.26 -0.37
CA THR A 85 10.47 -35.61 0.86
C THR A 85 10.30 -36.46 2.12
N LEU A 86 10.31 -37.78 1.97
CA LEU A 86 10.19 -38.73 3.08
C LEU A 86 11.60 -39.11 3.58
N LYS A 87 11.94 -38.71 4.80
CA LYS A 87 13.17 -39.19 5.45
C LYS A 87 12.99 -40.65 5.82
N LEU A 88 13.71 -41.54 5.17
CA LEU A 88 13.74 -42.96 5.52
C LEU A 88 14.55 -43.16 6.81
N HIS A 89 14.14 -44.15 7.60
CA HIS A 89 14.89 -44.52 8.78
C HIS A 89 16.13 -45.31 8.36
N ARG A 90 17.29 -45.04 8.96
CA ARG A 90 18.58 -45.69 8.64
C ARG A 90 18.54 -47.21 8.65
N TYR A 91 17.66 -47.83 9.43
CA TYR A 91 17.48 -49.28 9.42
C TYR A 91 16.86 -49.78 8.11
N ILE A 92 15.92 -49.04 7.50
CA ILE A 92 15.31 -49.39 6.22
C ILE A 92 16.37 -49.34 5.11
N GLU A 93 17.18 -48.27 5.09
CA GLU A 93 18.26 -48.14 4.12
C GLU A 93 19.23 -49.30 4.21
N ARG A 94 19.73 -49.61 5.43
CA ARG A 94 20.65 -50.72 5.67
C ARG A 94 20.06 -52.07 5.31
N PHE A 95 18.77 -52.30 5.58
CA PHE A 95 18.07 -53.53 5.24
C PHE A 95 17.97 -53.71 3.72
N VAL A 96 17.55 -52.69 2.98
CA VAL A 96 17.42 -52.74 1.50
C VAL A 96 18.80 -53.00 0.87
N PHE A 97 19.86 -52.29 1.33
CA PHE A 97 21.21 -52.54 0.85
C PHE A 97 21.72 -53.95 1.23
N GLY A 98 21.41 -54.45 2.41
CA GLY A 98 21.79 -55.80 2.85
C GLY A 98 21.21 -56.90 1.96
N VAL A 99 19.93 -56.79 1.64
CA VAL A 99 19.27 -57.75 0.73
C VAL A 99 19.84 -57.65 -0.70
N ALA A 100 20.05 -56.43 -1.21
CA ALA A 100 20.65 -56.22 -2.51
C ALA A 100 22.08 -56.80 -2.56
N PHE A 101 22.88 -56.61 -1.51
CA PHE A 101 24.22 -57.16 -1.40
C PHE A 101 24.24 -58.69 -1.46
N ILE A 102 23.33 -59.36 -0.76
CA ILE A 102 23.18 -60.81 -0.82
C ILE A 102 22.92 -61.28 -2.27
N ILE A 103 21.99 -60.60 -2.96
CA ILE A 103 21.67 -60.93 -4.37
C ILE A 103 22.92 -60.71 -5.24
N MET A 104 23.61 -59.61 -5.10
CA MET A 104 24.83 -59.32 -5.85
C MET A 104 25.92 -60.40 -5.64
N VAL A 105 26.10 -60.87 -4.40
CA VAL A 105 27.04 -61.98 -4.08
C VAL A 105 26.61 -63.26 -4.77
N LEU A 106 25.32 -63.61 -4.73
CA LEU A 106 24.78 -64.80 -5.40
C LEU A 106 25.00 -64.74 -6.92
N VAL A 107 24.83 -63.57 -7.52
CA VAL A 107 25.12 -63.35 -8.96
C VAL A 107 26.60 -63.45 -9.25
N ALA A 108 27.46 -62.90 -8.39
CA ALA A 108 28.90 -62.92 -8.59
C ALA A 108 29.51 -64.34 -8.55
N ILE A 109 28.91 -65.25 -7.79
CA ILE A 109 29.38 -66.63 -7.65
C ILE A 109 28.63 -67.64 -8.51
N CYS A 110 27.71 -67.19 -9.37
CA CYS A 110 26.83 -68.07 -10.15
C CYS A 110 27.55 -68.96 -11.17
N ASP A 111 28.76 -68.67 -11.55
CA ASP A 111 29.60 -69.54 -12.41
C ASP A 111 30.17 -70.75 -11.67
N HIS A 112 30.29 -70.66 -10.35
CA HIS A 112 30.88 -71.74 -9.53
C HIS A 112 29.83 -72.53 -8.74
N TYR A 113 28.63 -71.97 -8.53
CA TYR A 113 27.57 -72.55 -7.69
C TYR A 113 26.20 -72.40 -8.32
N ASP A 114 25.48 -73.52 -8.50
CA ASP A 114 24.13 -73.58 -9.10
C ASP A 114 23.01 -73.02 -8.27
N PHE A 115 23.31 -72.14 -7.29
CA PHE A 115 22.28 -71.57 -6.39
C PHE A 115 21.39 -70.51 -7.07
N PHE A 116 22.01 -69.68 -7.96
CA PHE A 116 21.30 -68.61 -8.62
C PHE A 116 20.91 -68.96 -10.06
N PHE A 117 21.87 -69.43 -10.87
CA PHE A 117 21.66 -70.01 -12.19
C PHE A 117 22.30 -71.38 -12.29
N LYS A 118 21.72 -72.26 -13.11
CA LYS A 118 22.23 -73.58 -13.46
C LYS A 118 22.46 -73.66 -14.95
N ASN A 119 23.34 -74.57 -15.39
CA ASN A 119 23.54 -74.91 -16.79
C ASN A 119 23.76 -73.70 -17.68
N LEU A 120 24.69 -72.80 -17.32
CA LEU A 120 24.98 -71.61 -18.10
C LEU A 120 25.72 -71.99 -19.40
N GLU A 121 24.97 -72.03 -20.52
CA GLU A 121 25.53 -72.27 -21.84
C GLU A 121 25.35 -71.04 -22.73
N ILE A 122 26.36 -70.77 -23.61
CA ILE A 122 26.28 -69.65 -24.55
C ILE A 122 25.42 -70.03 -25.75
N GLY A 123 24.39 -69.31 -26.03
CA GLY A 123 23.58 -69.39 -27.24
C GLY A 123 23.64 -68.08 -28.03
N HIS A 124 23.11 -68.13 -29.28
CA HIS A 124 23.01 -66.92 -30.12
C HIS A 124 21.57 -66.74 -30.61
N TYR A 125 21.03 -65.54 -30.41
CA TYR A 125 19.73 -65.14 -30.84
C TYR A 125 19.79 -63.83 -31.61
N TYR A 126 19.41 -63.80 -32.89
CA TYR A 126 19.60 -62.63 -33.77
C TYR A 126 21.00 -62.03 -33.69
N GLU A 127 22.04 -62.85 -33.78
CA GLU A 127 23.46 -62.49 -33.71
C GLU A 127 23.93 -61.99 -32.34
N ALA A 128 23.06 -61.90 -31.34
CA ALA A 128 23.45 -61.56 -29.97
C ALA A 128 23.79 -62.83 -29.19
N ALA A 129 24.90 -62.85 -28.49
CA ALA A 129 25.17 -63.86 -27.51
C ALA A 129 24.21 -63.70 -26.31
N TYR A 130 23.62 -64.79 -25.91
CA TYR A 130 22.84 -64.89 -24.69
C TYR A 130 23.29 -66.11 -23.90
N LEU A 131 23.02 -66.14 -22.61
CA LEU A 131 23.22 -67.32 -21.80
C LEU A 131 21.92 -68.07 -21.65
N ASP A 132 21.88 -69.30 -22.15
CA ASP A 132 20.80 -70.21 -21.78
C ASP A 132 21.02 -70.60 -20.33
N LYS A 133 20.00 -70.43 -19.51
CA LYS A 133 20.12 -70.51 -18.07
C LYS A 133 18.87 -71.16 -17.47
N GLU A 134 19.08 -72.18 -16.66
CA GLU A 134 18.05 -72.67 -15.79
C GLU A 134 18.08 -71.92 -14.45
N PHE A 135 16.93 -71.63 -13.87
CA PHE A 135 16.85 -70.91 -12.60
C PHE A 135 17.20 -71.81 -11.42
N GLY A 136 18.18 -71.36 -10.62
CA GLY A 136 18.54 -72.00 -9.36
C GLY A 136 17.53 -71.69 -8.24
N ILE A 137 17.65 -72.41 -7.12
CA ILE A 137 16.70 -72.33 -6.00
C ILE A 137 16.64 -70.93 -5.35
N LEU A 138 17.68 -70.14 -5.44
CA LEU A 138 17.75 -68.80 -4.87
C LEU A 138 17.44 -67.69 -5.88
N TYR A 139 17.22 -68.01 -7.16
CA TYR A 139 16.90 -67.04 -8.19
C TYR A 139 15.64 -66.25 -7.84
N PHE A 140 14.61 -66.89 -7.21
CA PHE A 140 13.37 -66.23 -6.85
C PHE A 140 13.54 -65.02 -5.91
N LEU A 141 14.69 -64.92 -5.18
CA LEU A 141 15.00 -63.75 -4.34
C LEU A 141 15.08 -62.47 -5.17
N TYR A 142 15.56 -62.53 -6.39
CA TYR A 142 15.75 -61.38 -7.26
C TYR A 142 14.39 -60.75 -7.68
N PRO A 143 13.44 -61.47 -8.32
CA PRO A 143 12.15 -60.89 -8.65
C PRO A 143 11.33 -60.52 -7.41
N LEU A 144 11.43 -61.26 -6.30
CA LEU A 144 10.79 -60.92 -5.05
C LEU A 144 11.31 -59.59 -4.50
N PHE A 145 12.64 -59.33 -4.60
CA PHE A 145 13.25 -58.08 -4.20
C PHE A 145 12.75 -56.91 -5.06
N ILE A 146 12.68 -57.07 -6.39
CA ILE A 146 12.13 -56.06 -7.29
C ILE A 146 10.67 -55.74 -6.94
N LEU A 147 9.84 -56.76 -6.71
CA LEU A 147 8.45 -56.58 -6.34
C LEU A 147 8.32 -55.86 -4.99
N ALA A 148 9.12 -56.27 -3.99
CA ALA A 148 9.11 -55.65 -2.66
C ALA A 148 9.52 -54.15 -2.70
N THR A 149 10.56 -53.79 -3.43
CA THR A 149 10.99 -52.40 -3.61
C THR A 149 9.98 -51.57 -4.39
N THR A 150 9.29 -52.17 -5.39
CA THR A 150 8.22 -51.50 -6.14
C THR A 150 7.02 -51.22 -5.25
N ILE A 151 6.57 -52.21 -4.44
CA ILE A 151 5.46 -52.05 -3.48
C ILE A 151 5.84 -50.97 -2.43
N ALA A 152 7.08 -51.03 -1.88
CA ALA A 152 7.55 -50.05 -0.95
C ALA A 152 7.53 -48.63 -1.56
N SER A 153 7.91 -48.48 -2.82
CA SER A 153 7.86 -47.20 -3.55
C SER A 153 6.43 -46.68 -3.70
N ILE A 154 5.46 -47.56 -4.01
CA ILE A 154 4.04 -47.18 -4.07
C ILE A 154 3.53 -46.76 -2.69
N LEU A 155 3.89 -47.47 -1.63
CA LEU A 155 3.52 -47.13 -0.24
C LEU A 155 4.07 -45.76 0.17
N VAL A 156 5.32 -45.44 -0.19
CA VAL A 156 5.93 -44.12 0.05
C VAL A 156 5.09 -43.01 -0.61
N ILE A 157 4.69 -43.21 -1.86
CA ILE A 157 3.85 -42.24 -2.59
C ILE A 157 2.48 -42.06 -1.90
N LEU A 158 1.82 -43.16 -1.51
CA LEU A 158 0.51 -43.12 -0.86
C LEU A 158 0.56 -42.46 0.54
N ILE A 159 1.57 -42.79 1.35
CA ILE A 159 1.79 -42.20 2.68
C ILE A 159 2.03 -40.70 2.56
N THR A 160 2.84 -40.28 1.61
CA THR A 160 3.15 -38.86 1.37
C THR A 160 1.89 -38.09 1.00
N ARG A 161 1.06 -38.66 0.13
CA ARG A 161 -0.23 -38.07 -0.23
C ARG A 161 -1.17 -37.94 0.97
N LYS A 162 -1.29 -38.99 1.79
CA LYS A 162 -2.14 -38.99 3.00
C LYS A 162 -1.68 -37.97 4.05
N LYS A 163 -0.38 -37.73 4.17
CA LYS A 163 0.20 -36.74 5.10
C LYS A 163 0.09 -35.28 4.61
N GLY A 164 -0.60 -35.02 3.50
CA GLY A 164 -0.79 -33.67 2.97
C GLY A 164 0.51 -32.99 2.49
N LYS A 165 1.59 -33.75 2.29
CA LYS A 165 2.82 -33.18 1.72
C LYS A 165 2.58 -32.81 0.26
N LYS A 166 3.01 -31.60 -0.11
CA LYS A 166 2.74 -30.97 -1.40
C LYS A 166 3.64 -31.57 -2.51
N VAL A 167 3.28 -32.72 -3.03
CA VAL A 167 3.89 -33.29 -4.24
C VAL A 167 2.92 -33.11 -5.41
N SER A 168 3.42 -32.63 -6.54
CA SER A 168 2.60 -32.42 -7.74
C SER A 168 1.87 -33.69 -8.15
N ILE A 169 0.57 -33.58 -8.45
CA ILE A 169 -0.26 -34.71 -8.93
C ILE A 169 0.33 -35.31 -10.23
N LYS A 170 0.92 -34.47 -11.10
CA LYS A 170 1.57 -34.94 -12.33
C LYS A 170 2.78 -35.79 -12.03
N THR A 171 3.65 -35.34 -11.10
CA THR A 171 4.82 -36.11 -10.65
C THR A 171 4.38 -37.47 -10.08
N VAL A 172 3.34 -37.50 -9.26
CA VAL A 172 2.77 -38.75 -8.73
C VAL A 172 2.31 -39.68 -9.85
N ARG A 173 1.58 -39.16 -10.84
CA ARG A 173 1.12 -39.98 -12.00
C ARG A 173 2.28 -40.54 -12.80
N TYR A 174 3.33 -39.77 -13.08
CA TYR A 174 4.51 -40.25 -13.79
C TYR A 174 5.26 -41.31 -12.98
N LEU A 175 5.44 -41.15 -11.69
CA LEU A 175 6.08 -42.15 -10.83
C LEU A 175 5.29 -43.45 -10.78
N LEU A 176 3.95 -43.38 -10.65
CA LEU A 176 3.10 -44.54 -10.66
C LEU A 176 3.13 -45.25 -12.02
N ALA A 177 3.16 -44.54 -13.14
CA ALA A 177 3.28 -45.11 -14.47
C ALA A 177 4.61 -45.85 -14.63
N ILE A 178 5.73 -45.29 -14.20
CA ILE A 178 7.05 -45.93 -14.19
C ILE A 178 7.02 -47.23 -13.39
N LEU A 179 6.49 -47.17 -12.15
CA LEU A 179 6.41 -48.36 -11.29
C LEU A 179 5.49 -49.45 -11.87
N LEU A 180 4.41 -49.06 -12.54
CA LEU A 180 3.53 -50.00 -13.23
C LEU A 180 4.26 -50.71 -14.39
N VAL A 181 4.97 -49.94 -15.21
CA VAL A 181 5.76 -50.50 -16.34
C VAL A 181 6.82 -51.48 -15.81
N THR A 182 7.56 -51.11 -14.76
CA THR A 182 8.56 -52.01 -14.17
C THR A 182 7.94 -53.27 -13.58
N ALA A 183 6.78 -53.17 -12.90
CA ALA A 183 6.09 -54.34 -12.35
C ALA A 183 5.59 -55.28 -13.44
N VAL A 184 4.94 -54.75 -14.50
CA VAL A 184 4.47 -55.55 -15.64
C VAL A 184 5.61 -56.28 -16.32
N THR A 185 6.73 -55.59 -16.55
CA THR A 185 7.88 -56.16 -17.23
C THR A 185 8.56 -57.26 -16.41
N THR A 186 8.67 -57.03 -15.08
CA THR A 186 9.19 -58.07 -14.17
C THR A 186 8.30 -59.31 -14.22
N THR A 187 6.99 -59.12 -14.22
CA THR A 187 6.03 -60.23 -14.31
C THR A 187 6.13 -60.98 -15.66
N VAL A 188 6.22 -60.22 -16.76
CA VAL A 188 6.40 -60.82 -18.11
C VAL A 188 7.72 -61.58 -18.18
N SER A 189 8.84 -61.02 -17.71
CA SER A 189 10.15 -61.66 -17.67
C SER A 189 10.19 -62.94 -16.84
N LEU A 190 9.32 -63.06 -15.83
CA LEU A 190 9.18 -64.28 -15.02
C LEU A 190 8.35 -65.39 -15.70
N ILE A 191 7.35 -64.99 -16.46
CA ILE A 191 6.41 -65.96 -17.11
C ILE A 191 6.97 -66.44 -18.43
N THR A 192 7.66 -65.55 -19.17
CA THR A 192 8.18 -65.85 -20.52
C THR A 192 9.67 -66.10 -20.44
N ASN A 193 10.09 -67.28 -20.90
CA ASN A 193 11.53 -67.62 -21.02
C ASN A 193 12.10 -66.90 -22.26
N LEU A 194 12.23 -65.56 -22.17
CA LEU A 194 12.72 -64.72 -23.27
C LEU A 194 14.23 -64.89 -23.43
N HIS A 195 14.67 -65.20 -24.67
CA HIS A 195 16.07 -65.27 -25.03
C HIS A 195 16.75 -63.89 -25.17
N PHE A 196 16.08 -62.81 -24.76
CA PHE A 196 16.61 -61.47 -24.78
C PHE A 196 16.19 -60.66 -23.53
N GLU A 197 17.06 -59.77 -23.10
CA GLU A 197 16.83 -58.91 -21.91
C GLU A 197 16.06 -57.64 -22.30
N ILE A 198 14.93 -57.40 -21.65
CA ILE A 198 14.07 -56.22 -21.92
C ILE A 198 14.48 -55.00 -21.09
N TYR A 199 15.05 -55.19 -19.91
CA TYR A 199 15.34 -54.13 -18.98
C TYR A 199 16.22 -52.98 -19.50
N PRO A 200 17.23 -53.17 -20.39
CA PRO A 200 17.98 -52.08 -20.97
C PRO A 200 17.13 -51.01 -21.63
N PHE A 201 16.05 -51.41 -22.30
CA PHE A 201 15.12 -50.48 -22.96
C PHE A 201 14.21 -49.78 -21.94
N ILE A 202 13.85 -50.47 -20.85
CA ILE A 202 13.06 -49.93 -19.78
C ILE A 202 13.89 -48.93 -18.98
N ASN A 203 15.16 -49.20 -18.75
CA ASN A 203 16.09 -48.26 -18.07
C ASN A 203 16.17 -46.93 -18.81
N ILE A 204 16.22 -46.92 -20.14
CA ILE A 204 16.16 -45.70 -20.95
C ILE A 204 14.85 -44.94 -20.70
N LEU A 205 13.70 -45.61 -20.82
CA LEU A 205 12.41 -44.96 -20.59
C LEU A 205 12.26 -44.43 -19.15
N LEU A 206 12.76 -45.20 -18.19
CA LEU A 206 12.83 -44.78 -16.77
C LEU A 206 13.65 -43.50 -16.59
N LEU A 207 14.88 -43.48 -17.14
CA LEU A 207 15.76 -42.32 -17.01
C LEU A 207 15.22 -41.09 -17.74
N ALA A 208 14.66 -41.26 -18.95
CA ALA A 208 14.02 -40.19 -19.70
C ALA A 208 12.86 -39.58 -18.91
N ALA A 209 11.99 -40.41 -18.34
CA ALA A 209 10.87 -39.97 -17.53
C ALA A 209 11.34 -39.25 -16.23
N LEU A 210 12.40 -39.77 -15.59
CA LEU A 210 12.98 -39.11 -14.41
C LEU A 210 13.64 -37.77 -14.75
N LEU A 211 14.30 -37.64 -15.92
CA LEU A 211 14.81 -36.35 -16.40
C LEU A 211 13.71 -35.31 -16.51
N VAL A 212 12.57 -35.68 -17.08
CA VAL A 212 11.38 -34.80 -17.17
C VAL A 212 10.88 -34.42 -15.78
N ILE A 213 10.77 -35.40 -14.87
CA ILE A 213 10.35 -35.15 -13.47
C ILE A 213 11.33 -34.20 -12.79
N PHE A 214 12.65 -34.41 -12.94
CA PHE A 214 13.66 -33.56 -12.29
C PHE A 214 13.71 -32.16 -12.88
N MET A 215 13.48 -31.99 -14.18
CA MET A 215 13.35 -30.66 -14.78
C MET A 215 12.13 -29.90 -14.22
N HIS A 216 11.03 -30.61 -13.98
CA HIS A 216 9.87 -30.02 -13.30
C HIS A 216 10.13 -29.78 -11.81
N ALA A 217 10.70 -30.76 -11.10
CA ALA A 217 11.02 -30.66 -9.68
C ALA A 217 12.07 -29.57 -9.40
N GLY A 218 13.01 -29.32 -10.30
CA GLY A 218 13.98 -28.22 -10.18
C GLY A 218 13.32 -26.85 -10.10
N MET A 219 12.15 -26.65 -10.70
CA MET A 219 11.36 -25.43 -10.53
C MET A 219 10.78 -25.33 -9.11
N TYR A 220 10.37 -26.44 -8.49
CA TYR A 220 9.88 -26.47 -7.12
C TYR A 220 10.98 -26.23 -6.09
N ASP A 221 12.16 -26.85 -6.29
CA ASP A 221 13.33 -26.66 -5.43
C ASP A 221 13.83 -25.20 -5.46
N MET A 222 13.79 -24.54 -6.62
CA MET A 222 14.09 -23.10 -6.73
C MET A 222 13.04 -22.26 -5.99
N THR A 223 11.77 -22.62 -6.12
CA THR A 223 10.67 -21.92 -5.44
C THR A 223 10.75 -22.10 -3.92
N GLU A 224 11.02 -23.32 -3.46
CA GLU A 224 11.17 -23.62 -2.02
C GLU A 224 12.43 -22.99 -1.44
N ASN A 225 13.54 -22.95 -2.18
CA ASN A 225 14.75 -22.25 -1.77
C ASN A 225 14.57 -20.73 -1.77
N LEU A 226 13.90 -20.15 -2.77
CA LEU A 226 13.52 -18.74 -2.75
C LEU A 226 12.62 -18.44 -1.56
N ILE A 227 11.58 -19.24 -1.35
CA ILE A 227 10.67 -19.11 -0.20
C ILE A 227 11.44 -19.24 1.12
N ASN A 228 12.38 -20.19 1.26
CA ASN A 228 13.12 -20.39 2.50
C ASN A 228 14.19 -19.31 2.76
N VAL A 229 14.87 -18.83 1.74
CA VAL A 229 15.87 -17.75 1.86
C VAL A 229 15.19 -16.42 2.23
N TYR A 230 14.05 -16.15 1.63
CA TYR A 230 13.30 -14.92 1.90
C TYR A 230 12.30 -15.05 3.06
N SER A 231 11.91 -16.26 3.48
CA SER A 231 10.99 -16.48 4.62
C SER A 231 11.58 -16.10 5.97
N GLN A 232 12.90 -15.88 6.07
CA GLN A 232 13.53 -15.32 7.27
C GLN A 232 13.18 -13.84 7.50
N ARG A 233 12.69 -13.13 6.49
CA ARG A 233 12.11 -11.79 6.64
C ARG A 233 10.61 -11.93 6.90
N LEU A 234 10.20 -11.78 8.15
CA LEU A 234 8.82 -11.94 8.64
C LEU A 234 7.78 -11.02 7.98
N GLU A 235 8.24 -10.01 7.24
CA GLU A 235 7.44 -8.93 6.66
C GLU A 235 7.13 -9.12 5.15
N TYR A 236 7.60 -10.22 4.54
CA TYR A 236 7.42 -10.45 3.11
C TYR A 236 6.63 -11.72 2.82
N GLY A 237 5.62 -11.58 1.96
CA GLY A 237 4.85 -12.67 1.38
C GLY A 237 5.33 -13.01 -0.03
N TYR A 238 5.28 -14.29 -0.38
CA TYR A 238 5.65 -14.76 -1.71
C TYR A 238 4.62 -15.74 -2.20
N ILE A 239 4.15 -15.53 -3.44
CA ILE A 239 3.36 -16.50 -4.21
C ILE A 239 4.07 -16.71 -5.53
N THR A 240 4.23 -17.97 -5.92
CA THR A 240 4.91 -18.33 -7.16
C THR A 240 3.96 -19.03 -8.11
N PHE A 241 4.07 -18.68 -9.39
CA PHE A 241 3.28 -19.23 -10.47
C PHE A 241 4.21 -19.72 -11.60
N ASP A 242 3.77 -20.73 -12.36
CA ASP A 242 4.44 -21.13 -13.60
C ASP A 242 4.09 -20.16 -14.75
N LYS A 243 4.65 -20.39 -15.94
CA LYS A 243 4.34 -19.59 -17.15
C LYS A 243 2.86 -19.57 -17.54
N LYS A 244 2.11 -20.60 -17.13
CA LYS A 244 0.67 -20.73 -17.38
C LYS A 244 -0.16 -20.21 -16.20
N LYS A 245 0.46 -19.49 -15.26
CA LYS A 245 -0.15 -18.96 -14.04
C LYS A 245 -0.73 -20.03 -13.10
N ARG A 246 -0.23 -21.27 -13.16
CA ARG A 246 -0.60 -22.30 -12.19
C ARG A 246 0.21 -22.10 -10.91
N PHE A 247 -0.42 -22.30 -9.79
CA PHE A 247 0.18 -22.12 -8.47
C PHE A 247 1.32 -23.11 -8.23
N LEU A 248 2.47 -22.62 -7.81
CA LEU A 248 3.64 -23.43 -7.46
C LEU A 248 3.92 -23.47 -5.96
N GLY A 249 3.63 -22.40 -5.24
CA GLY A 249 3.83 -22.33 -3.80
C GLY A 249 3.68 -20.93 -3.23
N CYS A 250 3.67 -20.85 -1.89
CA CYS A 250 3.63 -19.59 -1.15
C CYS A 250 4.24 -19.77 0.24
N ASN A 251 4.67 -18.67 0.87
CA ASN A 251 5.17 -18.70 2.24
C ASN A 251 4.06 -18.46 3.28
N LYS A 252 4.44 -18.51 4.57
CA LYS A 252 3.49 -18.33 5.68
C LYS A 252 2.86 -16.94 5.73
N PHE A 253 3.61 -15.88 5.34
CA PHE A 253 3.05 -14.53 5.34
C PHE A 253 2.00 -14.37 4.25
N ALA A 254 2.25 -14.86 3.03
CA ALA A 254 1.22 -14.88 1.98
C ALA A 254 -0.05 -15.63 2.41
N GLN A 255 0.09 -16.72 3.18
CA GLN A 255 -1.06 -17.44 3.77
C GLN A 255 -1.77 -16.68 4.88
N LYS A 256 -1.14 -15.70 5.54
CA LYS A 256 -1.81 -14.80 6.48
C LYS A 256 -2.62 -13.74 5.73
N VAL A 257 -2.02 -13.16 4.69
CA VAL A 257 -2.68 -12.16 3.85
C VAL A 257 -3.84 -12.78 3.07
N LEU A 258 -3.62 -13.99 2.52
CA LEU A 258 -4.60 -14.74 1.71
C LEU A 258 -4.78 -16.16 2.31
N PRO A 259 -5.63 -16.33 3.34
CA PRO A 259 -5.81 -17.61 4.03
C PRO A 259 -6.18 -18.80 3.14
N PRO A 260 -6.98 -18.66 2.05
CA PRO A 260 -7.30 -19.76 1.16
C PRO A 260 -6.09 -20.40 0.47
N LEU A 261 -4.93 -19.70 0.39
CA LEU A 261 -3.68 -20.30 -0.13
C LEU A 261 -3.21 -21.55 0.65
N LYS A 262 -3.68 -21.75 1.87
CA LYS A 262 -3.40 -22.98 2.64
C LYS A 262 -3.96 -24.24 1.97
N GLN A 263 -5.05 -24.10 1.21
CA GLN A 263 -5.74 -25.18 0.52
C GLN A 263 -5.37 -25.26 -0.96
N ALA A 264 -4.59 -24.31 -1.48
CA ALA A 264 -4.19 -24.26 -2.88
C ALA A 264 -3.35 -25.49 -3.26
N ILE A 265 -3.67 -26.08 -4.40
CA ILE A 265 -3.03 -27.29 -4.92
C ILE A 265 -1.95 -26.89 -5.92
N ILE A 266 -0.77 -27.47 -5.77
CA ILE A 266 0.37 -27.22 -6.66
C ILE A 266 0.05 -27.74 -8.07
N ASP A 267 0.50 -27.02 -9.12
CA ASP A 267 0.24 -27.24 -10.55
C ASP A 267 -1.22 -27.03 -10.99
N GLU A 268 -2.07 -26.51 -10.12
CA GLU A 268 -3.44 -26.14 -10.48
C GLU A 268 -3.61 -24.61 -10.51
N TYR A 269 -4.65 -24.15 -11.20
CA TYR A 269 -5.06 -22.75 -11.12
C TYR A 269 -5.68 -22.49 -9.77
N LEU A 270 -5.45 -21.28 -9.23
CA LEU A 270 -6.17 -20.84 -8.04
C LEU A 270 -7.65 -20.74 -8.39
N LYS A 271 -8.51 -21.32 -7.55
CA LYS A 271 -9.96 -21.27 -7.76
C LYS A 271 -10.47 -19.91 -7.30
N THR A 272 -11.02 -19.14 -8.21
CA THR A 272 -11.54 -17.80 -7.95
C THR A 272 -12.73 -17.81 -6.99
N GLU A 273 -13.48 -18.91 -6.93
CA GLU A 273 -14.57 -19.14 -5.98
C GLU A 273 -14.08 -19.15 -4.51
N ASP A 274 -12.82 -19.52 -4.27
CA ASP A 274 -12.24 -19.61 -2.92
C ASP A 274 -11.79 -18.25 -2.38
N CYS A 275 -11.49 -17.28 -3.26
CA CYS A 275 -11.02 -15.95 -2.86
C CYS A 275 -11.12 -14.96 -4.03
N GLU A 276 -11.84 -13.88 -3.83
CA GLU A 276 -12.01 -12.79 -4.80
C GLU A 276 -10.66 -12.22 -5.30
N TYR A 277 -9.69 -12.11 -4.39
CA TYR A 277 -8.35 -11.63 -4.75
C TYR A 277 -7.59 -12.51 -5.74
N TYR A 278 -7.98 -13.78 -5.93
CA TYR A 278 -7.28 -14.65 -6.89
C TYR A 278 -7.47 -14.18 -8.32
N GLN A 279 -8.69 -13.80 -8.70
CA GLN A 279 -8.94 -13.24 -10.02
C GLN A 279 -8.19 -11.92 -10.19
N VAL A 280 -8.27 -11.04 -9.19
CA VAL A 280 -7.57 -9.74 -9.20
C VAL A 280 -6.06 -9.92 -9.37
N ILE A 281 -5.44 -10.90 -8.69
CA ILE A 281 -4.00 -11.17 -8.84
C ILE A 281 -3.67 -11.69 -10.25
N LEU A 282 -4.51 -12.55 -10.81
CA LEU A 282 -4.28 -13.13 -12.14
C LEU A 282 -4.42 -12.08 -13.24
N ASP A 283 -5.45 -11.23 -13.16
CA ASP A 283 -5.69 -10.13 -14.10
C ASP A 283 -4.56 -9.07 -13.98
N TRP A 284 -4.16 -8.75 -12.75
CA TRP A 284 -3.06 -7.83 -12.50
C TRP A 284 -1.70 -8.34 -13.03
N ILE A 285 -1.45 -9.67 -13.02
CA ILE A 285 -0.27 -10.25 -13.68
C ILE A 285 -0.36 -10.03 -15.19
N ASP A 286 -1.55 -10.08 -15.81
CA ASP A 286 -1.72 -9.81 -17.23
C ASP A 286 -1.48 -8.33 -17.54
N ASP A 287 -2.06 -7.41 -16.77
CA ASP A 287 -1.83 -5.98 -16.91
C ASP A 287 -0.34 -5.63 -16.78
N TRP A 288 0.35 -6.27 -15.81
CA TRP A 288 1.78 -6.11 -15.65
C TRP A 288 2.58 -6.62 -16.87
N LEU A 289 2.15 -7.72 -17.50
CA LEU A 289 2.76 -8.25 -18.71
C LEU A 289 2.59 -7.31 -19.90
N ASP A 290 1.51 -6.54 -19.93
CA ASP A 290 1.21 -5.52 -20.95
C ASP A 290 1.91 -4.18 -20.67
N GLY A 291 2.68 -4.07 -19.59
CA GLY A 291 3.54 -2.92 -19.26
C GLY A 291 3.02 -2.00 -18.16
N ASP A 292 1.93 -2.36 -17.47
CA ASP A 292 1.43 -1.60 -16.31
C ASP A 292 2.11 -2.09 -15.00
N GLU A 293 3.16 -1.40 -14.58
CA GLU A 293 3.96 -1.76 -13.39
C GLU A 293 3.34 -1.29 -12.06
N LYS A 294 2.04 -1.13 -11.97
CA LYS A 294 1.38 -0.70 -10.72
C LYS A 294 1.51 -1.73 -9.60
N GLU A 295 1.71 -1.26 -8.39
CA GLU A 295 1.63 -2.09 -7.19
C GLU A 295 0.17 -2.40 -6.85
N LEU A 296 -0.11 -3.65 -6.45
CA LEU A 296 -1.44 -4.07 -5.99
C LEU A 296 -1.54 -4.00 -4.48
N LYS A 297 -2.48 -3.21 -3.96
CA LYS A 297 -2.81 -3.16 -2.53
C LYS A 297 -3.80 -4.28 -2.17
N ILE A 298 -3.43 -5.13 -1.22
CA ILE A 298 -4.26 -6.22 -0.70
C ILE A 298 -4.49 -5.97 0.79
N THR A 299 -5.75 -5.87 1.20
CA THR A 299 -6.12 -5.70 2.61
C THR A 299 -6.97 -6.87 3.07
N ASN A 300 -6.57 -7.52 4.16
CA ASN A 300 -7.34 -8.60 4.78
C ASN A 300 -7.34 -8.42 6.30
N GLY A 301 -8.49 -8.04 6.85
CA GLY A 301 -8.61 -7.67 8.26
C GLY A 301 -7.64 -6.53 8.60
N ASP A 302 -6.82 -6.76 9.63
CA ASP A 302 -5.84 -5.76 10.11
C ASP A 302 -4.54 -5.71 9.29
N ILE A 303 -4.36 -6.58 8.30
CA ILE A 303 -3.11 -6.68 7.52
C ILE A 303 -3.30 -5.99 6.16
N THR A 304 -2.44 -5.04 5.87
CA THR A 304 -2.33 -4.41 4.55
C THR A 304 -0.99 -4.75 3.94
N ALA A 305 -1.01 -5.31 2.73
CA ALA A 305 0.18 -5.67 1.97
C ALA A 305 0.18 -4.97 0.61
N MET A 306 1.36 -4.51 0.18
CA MET A 306 1.60 -4.06 -1.20
C MET A 306 2.29 -5.18 -1.95
N ALA A 307 1.74 -5.56 -3.10
CA ALA A 307 2.23 -6.64 -3.93
C ALA A 307 2.89 -6.11 -5.21
N THR A 308 4.00 -6.77 -5.61
CA THR A 308 4.72 -6.53 -6.87
C THR A 308 4.93 -7.85 -7.60
N VAL A 309 4.96 -7.80 -8.95
CA VAL A 309 5.23 -8.98 -9.80
C VAL A 309 6.66 -8.94 -10.29
N ARG A 310 7.30 -10.11 -10.34
CA ARG A 310 8.62 -10.27 -10.97
C ARG A 310 8.69 -11.58 -11.76
N TYR A 311 9.53 -11.61 -12.79
CA TYR A 311 9.85 -12.86 -13.47
C TYR A 311 10.72 -13.77 -12.62
N ILE A 312 10.38 -15.06 -12.58
CA ILE A 312 11.31 -16.10 -12.15
C ILE A 312 12.12 -16.50 -13.38
N ARG A 313 13.43 -16.27 -13.35
CA ARG A 313 14.33 -16.57 -14.47
C ARG A 313 15.25 -17.73 -14.12
N ASN A 314 15.49 -18.61 -15.11
CA ASN A 314 16.51 -19.65 -15.09
C ASN A 314 17.33 -19.51 -16.39
N ASP A 315 18.65 -19.33 -16.27
CA ASP A 315 19.57 -19.14 -17.41
C ASP A 315 19.01 -18.17 -18.49
N ASN A 316 18.60 -16.97 -18.07
CA ASN A 316 17.98 -15.94 -18.92
C ASN A 316 16.59 -16.31 -19.55
N ARG A 317 16.02 -17.46 -19.21
CA ARG A 317 14.67 -17.82 -19.68
C ARG A 317 13.66 -17.57 -18.57
N ASN A 318 12.57 -16.91 -18.93
CA ASN A 318 11.43 -16.78 -18.01
C ASN A 318 10.82 -18.16 -17.77
N VAL A 319 10.74 -18.59 -16.49
CA VAL A 319 10.16 -19.88 -16.08
C VAL A 319 8.85 -19.74 -15.30
N GLY A 320 8.51 -18.52 -14.86
CA GLY A 320 7.27 -18.24 -14.12
C GLY A 320 7.23 -16.83 -13.55
N TYR A 321 6.29 -16.61 -12.64
CA TYR A 321 6.04 -15.33 -11.98
C TYR A 321 6.15 -15.47 -10.46
N LEU A 322 6.74 -14.45 -9.83
CA LEU A 322 6.83 -14.27 -8.39
C LEU A 322 5.98 -13.05 -8.02
N VAL A 323 4.96 -13.24 -7.23
CA VAL A 323 4.25 -12.16 -6.55
C VAL A 323 4.90 -11.97 -5.18
N GLU A 324 5.53 -10.84 -4.98
CA GLU A 324 6.15 -10.42 -3.72
C GLU A 324 5.19 -9.46 -3.01
N MET A 325 4.86 -9.74 -1.76
CA MET A 325 3.98 -8.94 -0.91
C MET A 325 4.79 -8.36 0.24
N ARG A 326 4.72 -7.06 0.46
CA ARG A 326 5.36 -6.39 1.60
C ARG A 326 4.29 -5.94 2.59
N ASP A 327 4.48 -6.26 3.87
CA ASP A 327 3.63 -5.73 4.94
C ASP A 327 3.82 -4.21 5.06
N VAL A 328 2.74 -3.47 4.88
CA VAL A 328 2.71 -2.02 5.03
C VAL A 328 1.71 -1.56 6.09
N THR A 329 1.22 -2.48 6.91
CA THR A 329 0.18 -2.25 7.91
C THR A 329 0.55 -1.14 8.89
N SER A 330 1.75 -1.19 9.45
CA SER A 330 2.23 -0.17 10.39
C SER A 330 2.43 1.18 9.70
N HIS A 331 2.94 1.17 8.48
CA HIS A 331 3.13 2.39 7.68
C HIS A 331 1.79 3.03 7.31
N GLN A 332 0.81 2.23 6.88
CA GLN A 332 -0.53 2.71 6.55
C GLN A 332 -1.22 3.33 7.78
N LYS A 333 -1.20 2.66 8.93
CA LYS A 333 -1.73 3.20 10.19
C LYS A 333 -1.04 4.47 10.62
N TYR A 334 0.27 4.57 10.40
CA TYR A 334 1.02 5.80 10.68
C TYR A 334 0.58 6.97 9.79
N LEU A 335 0.37 6.71 8.48
CA LEU A 335 -0.14 7.74 7.56
C LEU A 335 -1.55 8.19 7.91
N GLU A 336 -2.45 7.27 8.24
CA GLU A 336 -3.81 7.57 8.68
C GLU A 336 -3.82 8.43 9.96
N ASN A 337 -2.95 8.11 10.94
CA ASN A 337 -2.78 8.91 12.14
C ASN A 337 -2.22 10.31 11.84
N LEU A 338 -1.26 10.42 10.90
CA LEU A 338 -0.72 11.72 10.50
C LEU A 338 -1.78 12.59 9.82
N GLU A 339 -2.59 12.02 8.94
CA GLU A 339 -3.69 12.74 8.30
C GLU A 339 -4.74 13.20 9.32
N GLY A 340 -5.10 12.33 10.25
CA GLY A 340 -6.01 12.67 11.35
C GLY A 340 -5.46 13.80 12.25
N ASN A 341 -4.19 13.72 12.62
CA ASN A 341 -3.54 14.76 13.41
C ASN A 341 -3.41 16.08 12.65
N ARG A 342 -3.11 16.04 11.34
CA ARG A 342 -3.06 17.24 10.51
C ARG A 342 -4.41 17.95 10.49
N HIS A 343 -5.48 17.20 10.21
CA HIS A 343 -6.83 17.75 10.18
C HIS A 343 -7.24 18.36 11.54
N TYR A 344 -6.92 17.68 12.64
CA TYR A 344 -7.15 18.20 13.98
C TYR A 344 -6.41 19.51 14.23
N LEU A 345 -5.12 19.58 13.85
CA LEU A 345 -4.31 20.79 14.02
C LEU A 345 -4.81 21.96 13.14
N GLU A 346 -5.26 21.68 11.93
CA GLU A 346 -5.86 22.69 11.04
C GLU A 346 -7.10 23.33 11.71
N LEU A 347 -7.99 22.51 12.27
CA LEU A 347 -9.17 23.00 13.00
C LEU A 347 -8.79 23.79 14.27
N GLU A 348 -7.80 23.32 15.04
CA GLU A 348 -7.34 24.01 16.24
C GLU A 348 -6.70 25.37 15.91
N VAL A 349 -5.92 25.45 14.82
CA VAL A 349 -5.33 26.72 14.35
C VAL A 349 -6.43 27.68 13.92
N GLU A 350 -7.44 27.25 13.20
CA GLU A 350 -8.56 28.09 12.78
C GLU A 350 -9.34 28.63 14.01
N GLU A 351 -9.65 27.75 14.97
CA GLU A 351 -10.32 28.15 16.20
C GLU A 351 -9.51 29.20 16.98
N LYS A 352 -8.19 28.98 17.14
CA LYS A 352 -7.31 29.94 17.84
C LYS A 352 -7.19 31.24 17.07
N ALA A 353 -7.09 31.20 15.74
CA ALA A 353 -7.04 32.43 14.94
C ALA A 353 -8.30 33.27 15.12
N ASN A 354 -9.47 32.65 15.06
CA ASN A 354 -10.76 33.31 15.27
C ASN A 354 -10.83 33.90 16.71
N LYS A 355 -10.37 33.16 17.71
CA LYS A 355 -10.34 33.64 19.09
C LYS A 355 -9.43 34.85 19.28
N ILE A 356 -8.27 34.87 18.61
CA ILE A 356 -7.36 36.04 18.63
C ILE A 356 -8.04 37.26 18.03
N VAL A 357 -8.73 37.14 16.91
CA VAL A 357 -9.49 38.23 16.28
C VAL A 357 -10.54 38.77 17.24
N HIS A 358 -11.33 37.91 17.88
CA HIS A 358 -12.32 38.34 18.86
C HIS A 358 -11.72 39.06 20.08
N ILE A 359 -10.56 38.58 20.57
CA ILE A 359 -9.85 39.24 21.66
C ILE A 359 -9.37 40.62 21.21
N GLN A 360 -8.82 40.76 20.01
CA GLN A 360 -8.39 42.07 19.48
C GLN A 360 -9.55 43.07 19.39
N ASP A 361 -10.68 42.65 18.81
CA ASP A 361 -11.87 43.49 18.69
C ASP A 361 -12.41 43.91 20.09
N SER A 362 -12.40 42.99 21.04
CA SER A 362 -12.81 43.26 22.44
C SER A 362 -11.89 44.26 23.14
N ILE A 363 -10.58 44.14 22.92
CA ILE A 363 -9.59 45.08 23.49
C ILE A 363 -9.78 46.47 22.90
N ILE A 364 -9.94 46.60 21.58
CA ILE A 364 -10.17 47.88 20.90
C ILE A 364 -11.43 48.54 21.44
N THR A 365 -12.53 47.83 21.50
CA THR A 365 -13.80 48.33 22.03
C THR A 365 -13.69 48.69 23.51
N GLY A 366 -12.99 47.88 24.31
CA GLY A 366 -12.78 48.15 25.72
C GLY A 366 -11.96 49.41 25.97
N ILE A 367 -10.89 49.64 25.19
CA ILE A 367 -10.08 50.88 25.28
C ILE A 367 -10.93 52.08 24.86
N ALA A 368 -11.68 51.99 23.77
CA ALA A 368 -12.58 53.04 23.30
C ALA A 368 -13.64 53.40 24.36
N SER A 369 -14.28 52.41 24.96
CA SER A 369 -15.26 52.62 26.03
C SER A 369 -14.64 53.21 27.29
N MET A 370 -13.38 52.86 27.59
CA MET A 370 -12.65 53.47 28.74
C MET A 370 -12.38 54.95 28.48
N VAL A 371 -12.02 55.35 27.27
CA VAL A 371 -11.85 56.76 26.89
C VAL A 371 -13.18 57.50 26.94
N GLU A 372 -14.25 56.89 26.40
CA GLU A 372 -15.59 57.45 26.44
C GLU A 372 -16.12 57.66 27.86
N SER A 373 -15.80 56.78 28.81
CA SER A 373 -16.23 56.91 30.21
C SER A 373 -15.75 58.19 30.93
N ARG A 374 -14.72 58.89 30.39
CA ARG A 374 -14.26 60.17 30.85
C ARG A 374 -15.12 61.35 30.36
N ASP A 375 -15.79 61.15 29.22
CA ASP A 375 -16.78 62.09 28.67
C ASP A 375 -18.13 61.85 29.35
N ASN A 376 -18.88 62.91 29.66
CA ASN A 376 -20.22 62.81 30.24
C ASN A 376 -21.26 62.11 29.25
N SER A 377 -20.80 61.37 28.28
CA SER A 377 -21.63 60.58 27.37
C SER A 377 -22.11 59.29 28.06
N THR A 378 -23.30 58.83 27.69
CA THR A 378 -23.85 57.57 28.19
C THR A 378 -23.06 56.42 27.58
N GLY A 379 -22.38 55.61 28.38
CA GLY A 379 -21.35 54.58 28.04
C GLY A 379 -21.65 53.53 26.92
N ASP A 380 -22.65 53.75 26.08
CA ASP A 380 -23.00 52.87 24.97
C ASP A 380 -22.82 53.52 23.57
N HIS A 381 -22.26 54.75 23.53
CA HIS A 381 -22.09 55.49 22.26
C HIS A 381 -21.18 54.72 21.28
N ILE A 382 -20.03 54.24 21.75
CA ILE A 382 -19.10 53.47 20.92
C ILE A 382 -19.78 52.23 20.31
N ARG A 383 -20.58 51.51 21.09
CA ARG A 383 -21.30 50.34 20.62
C ARG A 383 -22.39 50.72 19.57
N ARG A 384 -23.16 51.80 19.84
CA ARG A 384 -24.24 52.25 18.92
C ARG A 384 -23.66 52.81 17.62
N THR A 385 -22.62 53.66 17.68
CA THR A 385 -21.95 54.19 16.48
C THR A 385 -21.32 53.09 15.63
N SER A 386 -20.64 52.12 16.27
CA SER A 386 -20.07 50.98 15.54
C SER A 386 -21.14 50.13 14.84
N GLU A 387 -22.25 49.87 15.51
CA GLU A 387 -23.37 49.14 14.93
C GLU A 387 -24.08 49.98 13.84
N GLY A 388 -24.17 51.32 14.03
CA GLY A 388 -24.67 52.24 13.01
C GLY A 388 -23.79 52.20 11.75
N VAL A 389 -22.46 52.20 11.90
CA VAL A 389 -21.50 52.03 10.79
C VAL A 389 -21.73 50.68 10.12
N ARG A 390 -21.89 49.59 10.88
CA ARG A 390 -22.14 48.25 10.31
C ARG A 390 -23.41 48.23 9.45
N ILE A 391 -24.52 48.75 9.97
CA ILE A 391 -25.80 48.84 9.24
C ILE A 391 -25.60 49.65 7.96
N PHE A 392 -24.90 50.77 8.04
CA PHE A 392 -24.70 51.66 6.90
C PHE A 392 -23.80 51.01 5.81
N VAL A 393 -22.68 50.41 6.21
CA VAL A 393 -21.79 49.68 5.30
C VAL A 393 -22.51 48.51 4.62
N GLU A 394 -23.32 47.74 5.35
CA GLU A 394 -24.13 46.65 4.74
C GLU A 394 -25.18 47.16 3.76
N GLN A 395 -25.67 48.40 3.90
CA GLN A 395 -26.55 49.03 2.93
C GLN A 395 -25.75 49.49 1.70
N ILE A 396 -24.58 50.13 1.89
CA ILE A 396 -23.68 50.56 0.81
C ILE A 396 -23.32 49.37 -0.10
N LYS A 397 -23.03 48.19 0.47
CA LYS A 397 -22.75 46.95 -0.30
C LYS A 397 -23.87 46.54 -1.25
N LYS A 398 -25.08 47.01 -1.13
CA LYS A 398 -26.17 46.67 -2.05
C LYS A 398 -26.15 47.56 -3.29
N HIS A 399 -25.40 48.63 -3.29
CA HIS A 399 -25.27 49.60 -4.37
C HIS A 399 -24.05 49.33 -5.22
N LYS A 400 -24.22 48.99 -6.48
CA LYS A 400 -23.17 48.59 -7.41
C LYS A 400 -22.08 49.63 -7.65
N GLU A 401 -22.43 50.89 -7.54
CA GLU A 401 -21.51 52.01 -7.66
C GLU A 401 -20.41 51.97 -6.60
N TYR A 402 -20.59 51.22 -5.50
CA TYR A 402 -19.61 51.06 -4.40
C TYR A 402 -18.93 49.69 -4.40
N ASP A 403 -19.15 48.85 -5.39
CA ASP A 403 -18.50 47.52 -5.50
C ASP A 403 -16.96 47.61 -5.48
N TYR A 404 -16.40 48.76 -5.90
CA TYR A 404 -14.95 49.01 -5.91
C TYR A 404 -14.32 49.02 -4.50
N LEU A 405 -15.10 49.24 -3.45
CA LEU A 405 -14.61 49.23 -2.07
C LEU A 405 -14.13 47.86 -1.62
N GLY A 406 -14.79 46.80 -2.06
CA GLY A 406 -14.47 45.42 -1.73
C GLY A 406 -14.80 45.02 -0.28
N GLU A 407 -14.87 43.72 -0.05
CA GLU A 407 -15.26 43.16 1.26
C GLU A 407 -14.28 43.53 2.38
N SER A 408 -12.98 43.50 2.11
CA SER A 408 -11.94 43.83 3.11
C SER A 408 -12.06 45.26 3.62
N PHE A 409 -12.35 46.21 2.71
CA PHE A 409 -12.56 47.61 3.12
C PHE A 409 -13.78 47.74 4.05
N CYS A 410 -14.88 47.13 3.69
CA CYS A 410 -16.12 47.14 4.47
C CYS A 410 -15.91 46.60 5.90
N ILE A 411 -15.23 45.45 6.02
CA ILE A 411 -14.87 44.88 7.32
C ILE A 411 -13.99 45.82 8.11
N ASN A 412 -12.98 46.43 7.47
CA ASN A 412 -12.02 47.31 8.12
C ASN A 412 -12.65 48.62 8.61
N VAL A 413 -13.62 49.19 7.88
CA VAL A 413 -14.36 50.37 8.32
C VAL A 413 -15.16 50.08 9.61
N ILE A 414 -15.87 48.94 9.62
CA ILE A 414 -16.63 48.53 10.82
C ILE A 414 -15.72 48.35 12.03
N LYS A 415 -14.54 47.70 11.85
CA LYS A 415 -13.54 47.49 12.90
C LYS A 415 -12.90 48.79 13.39
N ALA A 416 -12.78 49.78 12.50
CA ALA A 416 -12.18 51.08 12.84
C ALA A 416 -13.15 52.03 13.59
N ALA A 417 -14.45 51.85 13.39
CA ALA A 417 -15.47 52.74 13.98
C ALA A 417 -15.30 53.01 15.49
N PRO A 418 -14.99 52.01 16.36
CA PRO A 418 -14.76 52.27 17.78
C PRO A 418 -13.62 53.24 18.07
N MET A 419 -12.67 53.41 17.13
CA MET A 419 -11.45 54.21 17.36
C MET A 419 -11.59 55.70 17.07
N HIS A 420 -12.74 56.14 16.51
CA HIS A 420 -12.90 57.53 16.05
C HIS A 420 -12.58 58.56 17.13
N ASP A 421 -12.98 58.33 18.36
CA ASP A 421 -12.88 59.24 19.51
C ASP A 421 -11.76 58.92 20.50
N LEU A 422 -10.82 57.99 20.18
CA LEU A 422 -9.70 57.64 21.07
C LEU A 422 -8.86 58.83 21.47
N GLY A 423 -8.79 59.88 20.65
CA GLY A 423 -8.04 61.07 20.92
C GLY A 423 -8.61 61.95 22.07
N LYS A 424 -9.83 61.74 22.49
CA LYS A 424 -10.40 62.43 23.69
C LYS A 424 -9.59 62.19 24.96
N ILE A 425 -8.77 61.11 24.99
CA ILE A 425 -7.83 60.87 26.10
C ILE A 425 -6.80 62.05 26.29
N ALA A 426 -6.50 62.76 25.20
CA ALA A 426 -5.56 63.86 25.21
C ALA A 426 -6.20 65.22 25.50
N VAL A 427 -7.51 65.34 25.66
CA VAL A 427 -8.24 66.54 25.98
C VAL A 427 -8.33 66.64 27.50
N HIS A 428 -8.15 67.85 28.05
CA HIS A 428 -8.26 68.09 29.51
C HIS A 428 -9.69 67.91 30.01
N ASP A 429 -9.85 67.32 31.21
CA ASP A 429 -11.17 67.00 31.77
C ASP A 429 -12.04 68.27 31.93
N ALA A 430 -11.44 69.42 32.20
CA ALA A 430 -12.14 70.68 32.32
C ALA A 430 -12.85 71.14 31.04
N VAL A 431 -12.32 70.75 29.87
CA VAL A 431 -12.92 70.97 28.55
C VAL A 431 -13.85 69.80 28.20
N LEU A 432 -13.41 68.58 28.34
CA LEU A 432 -14.15 67.37 27.99
C LEU A 432 -15.47 67.28 28.75
N GLN A 433 -15.50 67.61 30.06
CA GLN A 433 -16.67 67.43 30.91
C GLN A 433 -17.43 68.78 31.15
N LYS A 434 -17.13 69.80 30.37
CA LYS A 434 -17.75 71.14 30.58
C LYS A 434 -19.25 71.12 30.32
N PRO A 435 -20.09 71.49 31.31
CA PRO A 435 -21.53 71.67 31.09
C PRO A 435 -21.79 72.96 30.35
N GLY A 436 -22.04 72.89 29.01
CA GLY A 436 -22.44 74.08 28.24
C GLY A 436 -21.62 74.27 26.94
N LYS A 437 -21.71 75.48 26.37
CA LYS A 437 -20.98 75.81 25.13
C LYS A 437 -19.53 76.13 25.40
N PHE A 438 -18.66 75.63 24.49
CA PHE A 438 -17.21 75.97 24.54
C PHE A 438 -16.98 77.43 24.16
N VAL A 439 -15.98 78.03 24.85
CA VAL A 439 -15.38 79.26 24.35
C VAL A 439 -14.40 78.92 23.19
N PRO A 440 -14.01 79.89 22.38
CA PRO A 440 -13.19 79.60 21.19
C PRO A 440 -11.94 78.78 21.49
N GLU A 441 -11.24 79.07 22.60
CA GLU A 441 -10.01 78.39 23.01
C GLU A 441 -10.27 76.93 23.39
N GLU A 442 -11.34 76.66 24.12
CA GLU A 442 -11.77 75.33 24.50
C GLU A 442 -12.24 74.52 23.26
N TYR A 443 -12.84 75.19 22.30
CA TYR A 443 -13.28 74.55 21.05
C TYR A 443 -12.06 74.09 20.20
N GLU A 444 -10.99 74.95 20.17
CA GLU A 444 -9.74 74.58 19.50
C GLU A 444 -9.08 73.38 20.21
N GLU A 445 -9.09 73.36 21.55
CA GLU A 445 -8.59 72.22 22.31
C GLU A 445 -9.39 70.95 22.06
N MET A 446 -10.73 71.05 22.02
CA MET A 446 -11.58 69.91 21.72
C MET A 446 -11.26 69.34 20.33
N LYS A 447 -11.01 70.17 19.31
CA LYS A 447 -10.66 69.65 17.94
C LYS A 447 -9.37 68.82 17.93
N LEU A 448 -8.46 69.01 18.88
CA LEU A 448 -7.21 68.27 18.96
C LEU A 448 -7.45 66.74 19.10
N HIS A 449 -8.64 66.29 19.57
CA HIS A 449 -8.91 64.86 19.69
C HIS A 449 -8.79 64.15 18.35
N THR A 450 -9.11 64.80 17.21
CA THR A 450 -8.98 64.19 15.90
C THR A 450 -7.53 63.92 15.52
N THR A 451 -6.66 64.94 15.66
CA THR A 451 -5.22 64.82 15.35
C THR A 451 -4.54 63.87 16.34
N LYS A 452 -4.82 64.02 17.64
CA LYS A 452 -4.27 63.12 18.67
C LYS A 452 -4.82 61.71 18.57
N GLY A 453 -6.07 61.53 18.14
CA GLY A 453 -6.66 60.25 17.83
C GLY A 453 -5.91 59.52 16.74
N ALA A 454 -5.62 60.19 15.62
CA ALA A 454 -4.83 59.63 14.55
C ALA A 454 -3.42 59.20 15.01
N GLU A 455 -2.72 60.01 15.84
CA GLU A 455 -1.42 59.68 16.40
C GLU A 455 -1.52 58.43 17.31
N ILE A 456 -2.52 58.35 18.19
CA ILE A 456 -2.76 57.22 19.08
C ILE A 456 -3.05 55.96 18.31
N VAL A 457 -3.98 56.01 17.36
CA VAL A 457 -4.36 54.87 16.50
C VAL A 457 -3.14 54.39 15.72
N ALA A 458 -2.34 55.25 15.13
CA ALA A 458 -1.12 54.92 14.43
C ALA A 458 -0.12 54.16 15.32
N ASN A 459 0.00 54.59 16.59
CA ASN A 459 0.88 53.95 17.57
C ASN A 459 0.32 52.57 18.04
N VAL A 460 -0.96 52.50 18.35
CA VAL A 460 -1.62 51.25 18.78
C VAL A 460 -1.54 50.18 17.69
N LEU A 461 -1.72 50.58 16.43
CA LEU A 461 -1.70 49.66 15.29
C LEU A 461 -0.32 49.52 14.64
N ARG A 462 0.78 49.98 15.28
CA ARG A 462 2.13 49.96 14.70
C ARG A 462 2.53 48.60 14.18
N GLU A 463 2.34 47.55 14.98
CA GLU A 463 2.75 46.17 14.70
C GLU A 463 1.70 45.37 13.92
N VAL A 464 0.58 45.98 13.55
CA VAL A 464 -0.45 45.30 12.71
C VAL A 464 0.00 45.30 11.27
N ASP A 465 0.04 44.14 10.61
CA ASP A 465 0.51 44.02 9.21
C ASP A 465 -0.50 44.53 8.18
N ASP A 466 -1.80 44.60 8.52
CA ASP A 466 -2.85 45.06 7.61
C ASP A 466 -2.75 46.60 7.41
N LYS A 467 -2.09 46.98 6.32
CA LYS A 467 -1.90 48.39 5.93
C LYS A 467 -3.23 49.09 5.62
N GLN A 468 -4.19 48.38 5.01
CA GLN A 468 -5.50 48.93 4.68
C GLN A 468 -6.25 49.28 5.96
N PHE A 469 -6.30 48.37 6.94
CA PHE A 469 -6.93 48.61 8.22
C PHE A 469 -6.30 49.78 8.95
N LYS A 470 -4.96 49.85 9.00
CA LYS A 470 -4.23 51.00 9.62
C LYS A 470 -4.66 52.32 9.01
N THR A 471 -4.67 52.40 7.69
CA THR A 471 -5.03 53.63 6.97
C THR A 471 -6.48 54.04 7.26
N ILE A 472 -7.41 53.11 7.19
CA ILE A 472 -8.82 53.35 7.47
C ILE A 472 -9.02 53.81 8.91
N ALA A 473 -8.40 53.13 9.89
CA ALA A 473 -8.54 53.48 11.29
C ALA A 473 -7.97 54.88 11.61
N ILE A 474 -6.81 55.22 11.03
CA ILE A 474 -6.22 56.56 11.15
C ILE A 474 -7.12 57.61 10.53
N ASN A 475 -7.66 57.35 9.32
CA ASN A 475 -8.55 58.28 8.64
C ASN A 475 -9.85 58.50 9.38
N VAL A 476 -10.46 57.43 9.91
CA VAL A 476 -11.67 57.51 10.74
C VAL A 476 -11.40 58.38 11.95
N ALA A 477 -10.33 58.17 12.71
CA ALA A 477 -9.99 58.99 13.88
C ALA A 477 -9.65 60.43 13.51
N HIS A 478 -9.02 60.65 12.37
CA HIS A 478 -8.54 61.99 11.99
C HIS A 478 -9.62 62.86 11.34
N TYR A 479 -10.47 62.29 10.47
CA TYR A 479 -11.31 63.04 9.54
C TYR A 479 -12.81 62.91 9.78
N HIS A 480 -13.31 62.18 10.78
CA HIS A 480 -14.74 62.00 11.02
C HIS A 480 -15.51 63.30 11.32
N HIS A 481 -14.85 64.40 11.64
CA HIS A 481 -15.42 65.74 11.82
C HIS A 481 -15.20 66.69 10.64
N GLU A 482 -14.65 66.18 9.52
CA GLU A 482 -14.66 66.96 8.29
C GLU A 482 -16.08 67.09 7.75
N LYS A 483 -16.36 68.17 7.03
CA LYS A 483 -17.65 68.46 6.46
C LYS A 483 -17.56 68.55 4.94
N TRP A 484 -18.54 68.06 4.26
CA TRP A 484 -18.55 68.02 2.80
C TRP A 484 -18.26 69.39 2.15
N ASN A 485 -18.71 70.49 2.78
CA ASN A 485 -18.49 71.85 2.29
C ASN A 485 -17.12 72.46 2.63
N GLY A 486 -16.21 71.71 3.31
CA GLY A 486 -14.89 72.16 3.73
C GLY A 486 -14.86 73.00 4.99
N GLN A 487 -15.98 73.14 5.73
CA GLN A 487 -16.05 73.88 7.01
C GLN A 487 -15.84 72.97 8.21
N GLY A 488 -15.34 71.76 7.98
CA GLY A 488 -14.99 70.80 9.03
C GLY A 488 -13.56 71.03 9.62
N TYR A 489 -13.12 70.08 10.41
CA TYR A 489 -11.79 70.05 10.99
C TYR A 489 -11.25 68.61 11.03
N PRO A 490 -9.94 68.41 11.15
CA PRO A 490 -8.88 69.37 11.41
C PRO A 490 -8.25 70.00 10.17
N SER A 491 -8.46 69.43 8.96
CA SER A 491 -7.75 69.82 7.75
C SER A 491 -8.60 70.70 6.80
N GLY A 492 -9.93 70.79 7.00
CA GLY A 492 -10.84 71.54 6.14
C GLY A 492 -11.00 70.93 4.75
N LEU A 493 -10.93 69.58 4.65
CA LEU A 493 -11.11 68.82 3.41
C LEU A 493 -12.53 69.00 2.86
N LYS A 494 -12.65 69.02 1.51
CA LYS A 494 -13.95 69.26 0.85
C LYS A 494 -14.33 68.16 -0.11
N GLY A 495 -15.58 67.73 -0.09
CA GLY A 495 -16.12 66.76 -1.00
C GLY A 495 -15.40 65.42 -0.91
N GLU A 496 -14.96 64.86 -2.02
CA GLU A 496 -14.27 63.57 -2.10
C GLU A 496 -12.84 63.57 -1.58
N GLU A 497 -12.26 64.76 -1.25
CA GLU A 497 -10.97 64.81 -0.55
C GLU A 497 -11.07 64.16 0.84
N ILE A 498 -12.28 64.13 1.44
CA ILE A 498 -12.54 63.45 2.69
C ILE A 498 -12.54 61.94 2.45
N PRO A 499 -11.69 61.15 3.12
CA PRO A 499 -11.72 59.69 2.98
C PRO A 499 -13.13 59.11 3.20
N ILE A 500 -13.54 58.18 2.35
CA ILE A 500 -14.91 57.66 2.38
C ILE A 500 -15.25 57.01 3.72
N GLU A 501 -14.32 56.32 4.38
CA GLU A 501 -14.47 55.76 5.71
C GLU A 501 -14.78 56.83 6.78
N ALA A 502 -14.20 57.99 6.66
CA ALA A 502 -14.48 59.14 7.55
C ALA A 502 -15.87 59.72 7.25
N ARG A 503 -16.25 59.84 5.96
CA ARG A 503 -17.59 60.24 5.57
C ARG A 503 -18.65 59.29 6.14
N ILE A 504 -18.43 57.97 6.07
CA ILE A 504 -19.31 56.94 6.66
C ILE A 504 -19.42 57.09 8.16
N MET A 505 -18.28 57.26 8.86
CA MET A 505 -18.29 57.43 10.32
C MET A 505 -19.06 58.68 10.76
N ALA A 506 -18.92 59.82 10.04
CA ALA A 506 -19.62 61.06 10.34
C ALA A 506 -21.16 60.91 10.39
N PHE A 507 -21.74 60.09 9.49
CA PHE A 507 -23.16 59.78 9.53
C PHE A 507 -23.58 59.10 10.84
N ALA A 508 -22.86 58.06 11.24
CA ALA A 508 -23.19 57.28 12.43
C ALA A 508 -23.02 58.08 13.71
N ASP A 509 -21.93 58.86 13.80
CA ASP A 509 -21.62 59.70 14.98
C ASP A 509 -22.68 60.80 15.16
N VAL A 510 -22.98 61.58 14.12
CA VAL A 510 -23.97 62.66 14.20
C VAL A 510 -25.39 62.11 14.44
N PHE A 511 -25.75 60.95 13.79
CA PHE A 511 -27.05 60.34 14.02
C PHE A 511 -27.21 59.94 15.51
N ASP A 512 -26.20 59.24 16.09
CA ASP A 512 -26.23 58.89 17.52
C ASP A 512 -26.35 60.13 18.40
N ALA A 513 -25.62 61.21 18.06
CA ALA A 513 -25.70 62.47 18.80
C ALA A 513 -27.09 63.18 18.71
N LEU A 514 -27.85 62.90 17.66
CA LEU A 514 -29.20 63.45 17.51
C LEU A 514 -30.24 62.62 18.29
N VAL A 515 -30.15 61.30 18.25
CA VAL A 515 -31.19 60.40 18.80
C VAL A 515 -30.91 60.00 20.26
N THR A 516 -29.79 60.41 20.84
CA THR A 516 -29.40 60.11 22.23
C THR A 516 -29.53 61.36 23.10
N LYS A 517 -30.07 61.20 24.31
CA LYS A 517 -30.14 62.28 25.29
C LYS A 517 -28.72 62.64 25.78
N ARG A 518 -28.38 63.94 25.73
CA ARG A 518 -27.13 64.52 26.31
C ARG A 518 -27.46 65.44 27.42
N CYS A 519 -26.49 65.78 28.27
CA CYS A 519 -26.66 66.61 29.47
C CYS A 519 -27.35 67.97 29.20
N TYR A 520 -27.27 68.45 27.96
CA TYR A 520 -27.73 69.74 27.53
C TYR A 520 -28.78 69.70 26.39
N LYS A 521 -29.25 68.47 25.97
CA LYS A 521 -30.14 68.31 24.84
C LYS A 521 -30.97 67.06 25.01
N GLU A 522 -32.31 67.18 24.86
CA GLU A 522 -33.18 66.04 24.77
C GLU A 522 -33.00 65.33 23.40
N ALA A 523 -33.23 64.03 23.38
CA ALA A 523 -33.16 63.21 22.14
C ALA A 523 -34.27 63.63 21.16
N TYR A 524 -33.92 63.72 19.89
CA TYR A 524 -34.92 63.82 18.83
C TYR A 524 -35.50 62.42 18.56
N ASP A 525 -36.76 62.43 18.09
CA ASP A 525 -37.32 61.19 17.49
C ASP A 525 -36.59 60.87 16.17
N TYR A 526 -36.64 59.62 15.75
CA TYR A 526 -35.84 59.15 14.61
C TYR A 526 -36.24 59.86 13.30
N ASP A 527 -37.54 60.14 13.08
CA ASP A 527 -37.99 60.82 11.90
C ASP A 527 -37.45 62.23 11.82
N THR A 528 -37.49 62.97 12.93
CA THR A 528 -36.93 64.32 13.05
C THR A 528 -35.40 64.29 12.85
N ALA A 529 -34.69 63.28 13.39
CA ALA A 529 -33.23 63.14 13.21
C ALA A 529 -32.87 62.93 11.74
N PHE A 530 -33.57 62.05 11.01
CA PHE A 530 -33.35 61.85 9.57
C PHE A 530 -33.65 63.12 8.77
N GLU A 531 -34.70 63.86 9.09
CA GLU A 531 -35.03 65.11 8.42
C GLU A 531 -33.99 66.23 8.66
N ILE A 532 -33.41 66.27 9.87
CA ILE A 532 -32.28 67.15 10.17
C ILE A 532 -31.08 66.82 9.32
N MET A 533 -30.68 65.53 9.29
CA MET A 533 -29.52 65.10 8.52
C MET A 533 -29.72 65.32 7.03
N LYS A 534 -30.89 65.07 6.51
CA LYS A 534 -31.23 65.31 5.09
C LYS A 534 -31.07 66.75 4.66
N LYS A 535 -31.38 67.71 5.50
CA LYS A 535 -31.17 69.14 5.24
C LYS A 535 -29.69 69.51 5.15
N ASP A 536 -28.82 68.72 5.76
CA ASP A 536 -27.38 68.94 5.80
C ASP A 536 -26.65 68.16 4.67
N PHE A 537 -27.32 67.48 3.75
CA PHE A 537 -26.70 66.86 2.57
C PHE A 537 -26.09 67.94 1.67
N GLY A 538 -24.88 67.70 1.18
CA GLY A 538 -24.09 68.68 0.43
C GLY A 538 -23.44 69.78 1.25
N SER A 539 -23.80 69.91 2.55
CA SER A 539 -23.15 70.84 3.49
C SER A 539 -22.27 70.09 4.50
N HIS A 540 -22.87 69.30 5.37
CA HIS A 540 -22.14 68.48 6.34
C HIS A 540 -21.83 67.11 5.75
N PHE A 541 -22.78 66.48 5.13
CA PHE A 541 -22.70 65.10 4.67
C PHE A 541 -22.57 65.01 3.14
N ASP A 542 -21.89 63.94 2.71
CA ASP A 542 -21.86 63.50 1.34
C ASP A 542 -23.30 63.24 0.86
N PRO A 543 -23.77 63.93 -0.21
CA PRO A 543 -25.14 63.80 -0.67
C PRO A 543 -25.49 62.41 -1.24
N GLU A 544 -24.53 61.72 -1.91
CA GLU A 544 -24.76 60.39 -2.47
C GLU A 544 -24.86 59.33 -1.35
N LEU A 545 -23.90 59.33 -0.41
CA LEU A 545 -23.96 58.46 0.76
C LEU A 545 -25.20 58.81 1.63
N GLY A 546 -25.65 60.08 1.62
CA GLY A 546 -26.82 60.50 2.35
C GLY A 546 -28.10 59.81 1.89
N GLU A 547 -28.33 59.71 0.59
CA GLU A 547 -29.48 58.99 0.05
C GLU A 547 -29.47 57.50 0.49
N ILE A 548 -28.29 56.84 0.47
CA ILE A 548 -28.16 55.44 0.91
C ILE A 548 -28.41 55.34 2.44
N PHE A 549 -27.95 56.35 3.22
CA PHE A 549 -28.19 56.38 4.68
C PHE A 549 -29.68 56.45 5.02
N LEU A 550 -30.49 57.17 4.23
CA LEU A 550 -31.95 57.22 4.43
C LEU A 550 -32.61 55.81 4.31
N GLU A 551 -32.04 54.94 3.49
CA GLU A 551 -32.50 53.53 3.36
C GLU A 551 -32.25 52.72 4.65
N CYS A 552 -31.32 53.16 5.52
CA CYS A 552 -31.04 52.50 6.78
C CYS A 552 -32.09 52.78 7.88
N LYS A 553 -33.08 53.64 7.62
CA LYS A 553 -34.01 54.15 8.63
C LYS A 553 -34.67 53.05 9.46
N THR A 554 -35.20 51.99 8.82
CA THR A 554 -35.85 50.89 9.52
C THR A 554 -34.90 50.11 10.41
N ALA A 555 -33.69 49.80 9.89
CA ALA A 555 -32.70 49.01 10.62
C ALA A 555 -32.13 49.78 11.81
N LEU A 556 -31.80 51.08 11.63
CA LEU A 556 -31.35 51.94 12.69
C LEU A 556 -32.41 52.17 13.77
N GLY A 557 -33.67 52.40 13.37
CA GLY A 557 -34.79 52.51 14.29
C GLY A 557 -35.00 51.28 15.15
N ALA A 558 -34.88 50.08 14.55
CA ALA A 558 -34.97 48.80 15.27
C ALA A 558 -33.81 48.65 16.29
N MET A 559 -32.58 48.97 15.88
CA MET A 559 -31.41 48.90 16.74
C MET A 559 -31.53 49.76 17.98
N TYR A 560 -31.87 51.06 17.81
CA TYR A 560 -31.99 51.99 18.95
C TYR A 560 -33.20 51.68 19.83
N SER A 561 -34.32 51.18 19.28
CA SER A 561 -35.46 50.73 20.06
C SER A 561 -35.14 49.51 20.93
N LEU A 562 -34.40 48.56 20.44
CA LEU A 562 -33.92 47.42 21.21
C LEU A 562 -32.98 47.84 22.34
N ASP A 563 -32.10 48.79 22.04
CA ASP A 563 -31.14 49.35 23.02
C ASP A 563 -31.89 50.06 24.18
N ALA A 564 -32.93 50.85 23.86
CA ALA A 564 -33.76 51.51 24.86
C ALA A 564 -34.52 50.52 25.77
N LEU A 565 -34.84 49.32 25.27
CA LEU A 565 -35.46 48.26 26.07
C LEU A 565 -34.45 47.57 26.99
N LEU A 566 -33.23 47.30 26.52
CA LEU A 566 -32.17 46.65 27.29
C LEU A 566 -31.69 47.55 28.44
N ASN A 567 -31.61 48.86 28.24
CA ASN A 567 -31.18 49.83 29.25
C ASN A 567 -32.28 50.16 30.29
N LYS A 568 -33.48 49.64 30.16
CA LYS A 568 -34.59 49.79 31.14
C LYS A 568 -34.74 48.55 32.04
N SER A 569 -34.07 47.41 31.71
CA SER A 569 -34.05 46.18 32.50
C SER A 569 -32.84 46.16 33.44
#